data_70c97aff53264394e907f3a74765649d
#
_entry.id   70c97aff53264394e907f3a74765649d
#
_cell.length_a   1.000
_cell.length_b   1.000
_cell.length_c   1.000
_cell.angle_alpha   90.00
_cell.angle_beta   90.00
_cell.angle_gamma   90.00
#
_symmetry.space_group_name_H-M   'P 1'
#
loop_
_entity.id
_entity.type
_entity.pdbx_description
1 polymer ?
#
loop_
_entity_poly.entity_id
_entity_poly.type
_entity_poly.pdbx_seq_one_letter_code
_entity_poly.pdbx_strand_id
1 'polypeptide(L)'
;MKIHYGIIIIMCCLLNACQPASQNPRIYDSGISQELAELRKQEINELKYDLRLSIPKQKSMPVEGEIHVRFRLNKAQEVILDFREEADKIKEVSANGLPTSYEFRNEHIILPKNTTQKGENDIYIRFTAGNQSLNRNDEFLYTLLVPDRARTVFPCFEQPNLKASFTLQLDIPSEWVAVSNTYINKEEEREGRKSIYFAPTEPLSTYLFSFVAGKLEKQEYKEGSRKISAYYRETDPKKLAQLDTIFKQVMASLHWLEDYTGGSYPFAKYDFIILPG
;
A
#
# COMPACT_ATOMS: atom_id res chain seq x y z
N MET A 1 68.40 -48.47 37.51
CA MET A 1 67.40 -48.66 36.40
C MET A 1 66.39 -47.52 36.54
N LYS A 2 66.59 -46.43 35.80
CA LYS A 2 65.71 -45.23 35.86
C LYS A 2 64.75 -45.25 34.63
N ILE A 3 63.47 -45.39 34.88
CA ILE A 3 62.43 -45.37 33.86
C ILE A 3 62.01 -43.91 33.67
N HIS A 4 62.19 -43.36 32.45
CA HIS A 4 61.80 -42.04 32.11
C HIS A 4 60.37 -42.16 31.50
N TYR A 5 59.38 -41.57 32.16
CA TYR A 5 58.02 -41.37 31.59
C TYR A 5 58.04 -40.13 30.70
N GLY A 6 57.96 -40.32 29.42
CA GLY A 6 57.69 -39.25 28.45
C GLY A 6 56.22 -38.84 28.47
N ILE A 7 55.92 -37.61 28.84
CA ILE A 7 54.62 -37.05 28.78
C ILE A 7 54.36 -36.57 27.30
N ILE A 8 53.49 -37.26 26.60
CA ILE A 8 53.01 -36.81 25.30
C ILE A 8 51.88 -35.82 25.54
N ILE A 9 52.17 -34.54 25.33
CA ILE A 9 51.15 -33.48 25.31
C ILE A 9 50.49 -33.51 23.94
N ILE A 10 49.28 -34.04 23.87
CA ILE A 10 48.41 -33.91 22.68
C ILE A 10 47.80 -32.51 22.69
N MET A 11 48.37 -31.64 21.88
CA MET A 11 47.83 -30.31 21.65
C MET A 11 46.63 -30.43 20.65
N CYS A 12 45.41 -30.56 21.17
CA CYS A 12 44.20 -30.45 20.40
C CYS A 12 44.06 -29.00 19.88
N CYS A 13 44.49 -28.74 18.66
CA CYS A 13 44.13 -27.55 17.94
C CYS A 13 42.63 -27.61 17.64
N LEU A 14 41.86 -26.91 18.46
CA LEU A 14 40.47 -26.58 18.11
C LEU A 14 40.51 -25.63 16.91
N LEU A 15 40.41 -26.19 15.73
CA LEU A 15 40.09 -25.46 14.51
C LEU A 15 38.65 -24.99 14.67
N ASN A 16 38.46 -23.79 15.19
CA ASN A 16 37.25 -23.04 14.99
C ASN A 16 37.19 -22.77 13.48
N ALA A 17 36.52 -23.68 12.73
CA ALA A 17 36.09 -23.41 11.39
C ALA A 17 35.09 -22.28 11.48
N CYS A 18 35.53 -21.03 11.33
CA CYS A 18 34.67 -19.97 10.89
C CYS A 18 34.08 -20.42 9.57
N GLN A 19 32.84 -20.93 9.59
CA GLN A 19 32.08 -21.06 8.35
C GLN A 19 31.91 -19.64 7.80
N PRO A 20 32.33 -19.37 6.57
CA PRO A 20 32.00 -18.10 5.97
C PRO A 20 30.47 -18.05 5.87
N ALA A 21 29.86 -17.09 6.52
CA ALA A 21 28.47 -16.74 6.31
C ALA A 21 28.33 -16.14 4.90
N SER A 22 28.39 -16.99 3.87
CA SER A 22 27.89 -16.65 2.55
C SER A 22 26.40 -17.00 2.52
N GLN A 23 25.62 -16.41 3.38
CA GLN A 23 24.22 -16.31 3.16
C GLN A 23 24.03 -15.09 2.28
N ASN A 24 23.63 -15.30 1.01
CA ASN A 24 22.97 -14.25 0.27
C ASN A 24 21.91 -13.64 1.18
N PRO A 25 21.97 -12.33 1.41
CA PRO A 25 21.01 -11.73 2.35
C PRO A 25 19.60 -12.05 1.86
N ARG A 26 18.75 -12.58 2.75
CA ARG A 26 17.37 -12.97 2.45
C ARG A 26 16.48 -11.80 2.02
N ILE A 27 17.06 -10.61 1.93
CA ILE A 27 16.38 -9.39 1.45
C ILE A 27 15.82 -9.49 0.03
N TYR A 28 16.24 -10.50 -0.75
CA TYR A 28 15.75 -10.74 -2.11
C TYR A 28 14.85 -11.98 -2.22
N ASP A 29 14.50 -12.62 -1.12
CA ASP A 29 13.54 -13.72 -1.11
C ASP A 29 12.15 -13.19 -1.47
N SER A 30 11.31 -14.02 -2.07
CA SER A 30 9.90 -13.66 -2.33
C SER A 30 9.18 -13.29 -1.03
N GLY A 31 8.38 -12.24 -1.06
CA GLY A 31 7.75 -11.65 0.12
C GLY A 31 8.70 -10.71 0.87
N ILE A 32 8.37 -10.41 2.11
CA ILE A 32 9.15 -9.50 2.94
C ILE A 32 9.83 -10.30 4.06
N SER A 33 11.13 -10.56 3.90
CA SER A 33 11.94 -11.18 4.95
C SER A 33 12.10 -10.23 6.14
N GLN A 34 12.42 -10.79 7.31
CA GLN A 34 12.71 -9.99 8.48
C GLN A 34 13.89 -9.04 8.23
N GLU A 35 14.93 -9.53 7.56
CA GLU A 35 16.12 -8.76 7.23
C GLU A 35 15.79 -7.56 6.32
N LEU A 36 14.93 -7.74 5.31
CA LEU A 36 14.47 -6.65 4.47
C LEU A 36 13.62 -5.64 5.25
N ALA A 37 12.73 -6.13 6.12
CA ALA A 37 11.90 -5.27 6.95
C ALA A 37 12.73 -4.42 7.92
N GLU A 38 13.75 -4.99 8.54
CA GLU A 38 14.65 -4.27 9.44
C GLU A 38 15.49 -3.24 8.69
N LEU A 39 16.04 -3.60 7.53
CA LEU A 39 16.78 -2.67 6.66
C LEU A 39 15.92 -1.45 6.30
N ARG A 40 14.72 -1.67 5.78
CA ARG A 40 13.79 -0.60 5.40
C ARG A 40 13.44 0.29 6.59
N LYS A 41 13.14 -0.30 7.75
CA LYS A 41 12.79 0.43 8.97
C LYS A 41 13.90 1.34 9.48
N GLN A 42 15.14 0.95 9.29
CA GLN A 42 16.31 1.72 9.71
C GLN A 42 16.63 2.88 8.77
N GLU A 43 16.40 2.70 7.48
CA GLU A 43 16.91 3.60 6.46
C GLU A 43 15.85 4.51 5.81
N ILE A 44 14.57 4.09 5.78
CA ILE A 44 13.49 4.82 5.11
C ILE A 44 12.70 5.65 6.11
N ASN A 45 12.57 6.94 5.83
CA ASN A 45 11.82 7.89 6.63
C ASN A 45 10.92 8.75 5.74
N GLU A 46 9.91 9.39 6.32
CA GLU A 46 9.01 10.37 5.68
C GLU A 46 8.38 9.83 4.38
N LEU A 47 7.92 8.58 4.43
CA LEU A 47 7.37 7.89 3.26
C LEU A 47 6.03 8.48 2.82
N LYS A 48 5.90 8.72 1.50
CA LYS A 48 4.68 9.22 0.85
C LYS A 48 4.48 8.50 -0.48
N TYR A 49 3.22 8.23 -0.81
CA TYR A 49 2.80 7.70 -2.10
C TYR A 49 1.86 8.68 -2.79
N ASP A 50 2.17 9.07 -4.02
CA ASP A 50 1.23 9.74 -4.90
C ASP A 50 0.85 8.75 -6.00
N LEU A 51 -0.35 8.18 -5.89
CA LEU A 51 -0.86 7.12 -6.74
C LEU A 51 -1.93 7.69 -7.68
N ARG A 52 -1.77 7.45 -8.97
CA ARG A 52 -2.78 7.70 -9.98
C ARG A 52 -3.17 6.39 -10.66
N LEU A 53 -4.48 6.15 -10.80
CA LEU A 53 -5.00 4.99 -11.49
C LEU A 53 -6.05 5.43 -12.54
N SER A 54 -5.90 4.95 -13.76
CA SER A 54 -6.89 5.09 -14.82
C SER A 54 -7.73 3.80 -14.90
N ILE A 55 -8.98 3.89 -14.47
CA ILE A 55 -9.90 2.76 -14.36
C ILE A 55 -10.85 2.77 -15.55
N PRO A 56 -10.75 1.83 -16.50
CA PRO A 56 -11.66 1.73 -17.62
C PRO A 56 -13.00 1.14 -17.18
N LYS A 57 -14.07 1.43 -17.94
CA LYS A 57 -15.40 0.88 -17.70
C LYS A 57 -15.44 -0.64 -17.88
N GLN A 58 -14.80 -1.14 -18.93
CA GLN A 58 -14.78 -2.58 -19.24
C GLN A 58 -13.77 -3.30 -18.32
N LYS A 59 -14.23 -4.35 -17.64
CA LYS A 59 -13.38 -5.21 -16.82
C LYS A 59 -12.22 -5.83 -17.61
N SER A 60 -12.41 -6.12 -18.89
CA SER A 60 -11.39 -6.71 -19.77
C SER A 60 -10.20 -5.78 -20.07
N MET A 61 -10.39 -4.46 -19.93
CA MET A 61 -9.33 -3.48 -20.13
C MET A 61 -8.44 -3.37 -18.89
N PRO A 62 -7.12 -3.22 -19.04
CA PRO A 62 -6.22 -3.07 -17.90
C PRO A 62 -6.46 -1.76 -17.15
N VAL A 63 -6.15 -1.76 -15.85
CA VAL A 63 -6.04 -0.54 -15.06
C VAL A 63 -4.60 -0.08 -15.15
N GLU A 64 -4.39 1.09 -15.74
CA GLU A 64 -3.07 1.70 -15.84
C GLU A 64 -2.79 2.57 -14.63
N GLY A 65 -1.56 2.54 -14.14
CA GLY A 65 -1.15 3.25 -12.94
C GLY A 65 0.16 4.00 -13.10
N GLU A 66 0.26 5.07 -12.34
CA GLU A 66 1.47 5.85 -12.12
C GLU A 66 1.63 6.06 -10.62
N ILE A 67 2.83 5.90 -10.11
CA ILE A 67 3.10 6.14 -8.70
C ILE A 67 4.42 6.90 -8.52
N HIS A 68 4.40 7.90 -7.65
CA HIS A 68 5.59 8.47 -7.04
C HIS A 68 5.73 7.94 -5.62
N VAL A 69 6.86 7.31 -5.36
CA VAL A 69 7.25 6.84 -4.02
C VAL A 69 8.31 7.80 -3.51
N ARG A 70 7.93 8.70 -2.60
CA ARG A 70 8.81 9.70 -2.02
C ARG A 70 9.19 9.34 -0.60
N PHE A 71 10.47 9.42 -0.29
CA PHE A 71 11.01 9.08 1.02
C PHE A 71 12.37 9.72 1.25
N ARG A 72 12.85 9.67 2.50
CA ARG A 72 14.20 10.10 2.85
C ARG A 72 15.06 8.90 3.24
N LEU A 73 16.30 8.87 2.75
CA LEU A 73 17.32 7.90 3.13
C LEU A 73 18.40 8.52 4.04
N ASN A 74 18.85 7.74 5.01
CA ASN A 74 19.97 8.14 5.85
C ASN A 74 21.31 8.18 5.09
N LYS A 75 21.43 7.35 4.06
CA LYS A 75 22.58 7.27 3.12
C LYS A 75 22.10 6.75 1.75
N ALA A 76 22.85 7.02 0.69
CA ALA A 76 22.62 6.39 -0.62
C ALA A 76 22.83 4.88 -0.52
N GLN A 77 21.83 4.12 -0.96
CA GLN A 77 21.84 2.65 -0.93
C GLN A 77 20.92 2.06 -1.99
N GLU A 78 20.97 0.75 -2.16
CA GLU A 78 19.98 0.01 -2.93
C GLU A 78 18.59 0.15 -2.28
N VAL A 79 17.57 0.32 -3.12
CA VAL A 79 16.16 0.40 -2.69
C VAL A 79 15.37 -0.73 -3.33
N ILE A 80 14.66 -1.48 -2.52
CA ILE A 80 13.86 -2.64 -2.92
C ILE A 80 12.40 -2.31 -2.68
N LEU A 81 11.60 -2.18 -3.74
CA LEU A 81 10.14 -2.05 -3.70
C LEU A 81 9.49 -3.39 -3.99
N ASP A 82 8.28 -3.58 -3.53
CA ASP A 82 7.51 -4.80 -3.75
C ASP A 82 6.47 -4.58 -4.83
N PHE A 83 6.38 -5.51 -5.79
CA PHE A 83 5.34 -5.53 -6.80
C PHE A 83 5.10 -6.98 -7.24
N ARG A 84 3.99 -7.56 -6.80
CA ARG A 84 3.68 -8.97 -6.98
C ARG A 84 2.89 -9.20 -8.27
N GLU A 85 3.53 -8.81 -9.36
CA GLU A 85 3.05 -9.00 -10.73
C GLU A 85 4.22 -9.41 -11.62
N GLU A 86 3.96 -9.67 -12.89
CA GLU A 86 5.00 -9.99 -13.86
C GLU A 86 5.81 -8.73 -14.25
N ALA A 87 7.08 -8.93 -14.63
CA ALA A 87 7.98 -7.83 -14.96
C ALA A 87 7.46 -6.95 -16.12
N ASP A 88 6.69 -7.51 -17.05
CA ASP A 88 6.10 -6.80 -18.19
C ASP A 88 5.03 -5.78 -17.80
N LYS A 89 4.53 -5.86 -16.56
CA LYS A 89 3.61 -4.88 -15.96
C LYS A 89 4.30 -3.56 -15.61
N ILE A 90 5.61 -3.56 -15.45
CA ILE A 90 6.40 -2.34 -15.21
C ILE A 90 6.72 -1.72 -16.56
N LYS A 91 6.24 -0.49 -16.82
CA LYS A 91 6.37 0.18 -18.12
C LYS A 91 7.50 1.19 -18.14
N GLU A 92 7.74 1.85 -17.02
CA GLU A 92 8.76 2.88 -16.91
C GLU A 92 9.19 3.00 -15.45
N VAL A 93 10.48 3.24 -15.22
CA VAL A 93 11.04 3.54 -13.89
C VAL A 93 11.99 4.72 -14.02
N SER A 94 11.82 5.71 -13.17
CA SER A 94 12.79 6.78 -13.00
C SER A 94 13.08 7.03 -11.51
N ALA A 95 14.28 7.51 -11.23
CA ALA A 95 14.70 7.88 -9.88
C ALA A 95 15.21 9.33 -9.91
N ASN A 96 14.68 10.18 -9.04
CA ASN A 96 15.06 11.57 -8.90
C ASN A 96 14.99 12.35 -10.24
N GLY A 97 13.95 12.06 -11.05
CA GLY A 97 13.70 12.70 -12.35
C GLY A 97 14.52 12.13 -13.51
N LEU A 98 15.34 11.12 -13.29
CA LEU A 98 16.16 10.50 -14.35
C LEU A 98 15.69 9.06 -14.63
N PRO A 99 15.49 8.67 -15.90
CA PRO A 99 15.26 7.27 -16.25
C PRO A 99 16.35 6.38 -15.67
N THR A 100 15.96 5.25 -15.08
CA THR A 100 16.92 4.39 -14.39
C THR A 100 16.72 2.93 -14.73
N SER A 101 17.83 2.17 -14.73
CA SER A 101 17.79 0.71 -14.76
C SER A 101 17.37 0.16 -13.39
N TYR A 102 16.72 -0.98 -13.42
CA TYR A 102 16.33 -1.74 -12.23
C TYR A 102 16.48 -3.24 -12.53
N GLU A 103 16.58 -4.04 -11.49
CA GLU A 103 16.41 -5.48 -11.57
C GLU A 103 15.00 -5.84 -11.08
N PHE A 104 14.32 -6.77 -11.74
CA PHE A 104 13.07 -7.34 -11.23
C PHE A 104 13.29 -8.81 -10.87
N ARG A 105 13.14 -9.14 -9.61
CA ARG A 105 13.38 -10.49 -9.09
C ARG A 105 12.50 -10.76 -7.87
N ASN A 106 11.87 -11.94 -7.85
CA ASN A 106 11.11 -12.44 -6.71
C ASN A 106 10.07 -11.43 -6.17
N GLU A 107 9.31 -10.80 -7.08
CA GLU A 107 8.29 -9.78 -6.75
C GLU A 107 8.89 -8.43 -6.26
N HIS A 108 10.18 -8.19 -6.47
CA HIS A 108 10.87 -6.97 -6.07
C HIS A 108 11.39 -6.17 -7.27
N ILE A 109 11.19 -4.86 -7.20
CA ILE A 109 11.84 -3.86 -8.07
C ILE A 109 13.05 -3.35 -7.31
N ILE A 110 14.24 -3.70 -7.77
CA ILE A 110 15.52 -3.42 -7.12
C ILE A 110 16.20 -2.27 -7.84
N LEU A 111 16.30 -1.13 -7.18
CA LEU A 111 16.95 0.07 -7.66
C LEU A 111 18.39 0.14 -7.14
N PRO A 112 19.41 0.22 -8.03
CA PRO A 112 20.79 0.21 -7.59
C PRO A 112 21.17 1.47 -6.83
N LYS A 113 22.14 1.37 -5.93
CA LYS A 113 22.61 2.44 -5.05
C LYS A 113 22.96 3.76 -5.77
N ASN A 114 23.45 3.70 -7.01
CA ASN A 114 23.83 4.90 -7.78
C ASN A 114 22.64 5.70 -8.30
N THR A 115 21.41 5.21 -8.15
CA THR A 115 20.16 5.90 -8.52
C THR A 115 19.51 6.61 -7.34
N THR A 116 19.99 6.38 -6.13
CA THR A 116 19.49 6.94 -4.89
C THR A 116 20.50 7.89 -4.24
N GLN A 117 20.05 8.71 -3.31
CA GLN A 117 20.89 9.67 -2.61
C GLN A 117 20.55 9.76 -1.13
N LYS A 118 21.47 10.29 -0.33
CA LYS A 118 21.17 10.70 1.04
C LYS A 118 20.15 11.84 1.03
N GLY A 119 19.13 11.78 1.88
CA GLY A 119 18.07 12.76 1.92
C GLY A 119 16.89 12.34 1.05
N GLU A 120 16.26 13.29 0.40
CA GLU A 120 15.04 13.06 -0.38
C GLU A 120 15.29 12.23 -1.63
N ASN A 121 14.38 11.29 -1.88
CA ASN A 121 14.32 10.48 -3.10
C ASN A 121 12.90 10.45 -3.61
N ASP A 122 12.73 10.46 -4.93
CA ASP A 122 11.46 10.31 -5.65
C ASP A 122 11.63 9.22 -6.71
N ILE A 123 10.95 8.10 -6.51
CA ILE A 123 10.90 7.00 -7.47
C ILE A 123 9.56 7.05 -8.19
N TYR A 124 9.60 7.30 -9.48
CA TYR A 124 8.43 7.24 -10.35
C TYR A 124 8.37 5.89 -11.05
N ILE A 125 7.18 5.28 -11.06
CA ILE A 125 6.93 4.02 -11.77
C ILE A 125 5.60 4.13 -12.51
N ARG A 126 5.61 3.86 -13.82
CA ARG A 126 4.40 3.62 -14.61
C ARG A 126 4.21 2.13 -14.77
N PHE A 127 3.00 1.66 -14.52
CA PHE A 127 2.72 0.22 -14.43
C PHE A 127 1.29 -0.11 -14.86
N THR A 128 1.05 -1.39 -15.14
CA THR A 128 -0.30 -1.96 -15.23
C THR A 128 -0.62 -2.61 -13.90
N ALA A 129 -1.70 -2.18 -13.24
CA ALA A 129 -2.11 -2.72 -11.95
C ALA A 129 -2.52 -4.19 -12.04
N GLY A 130 -2.18 -4.97 -11.03
CA GLY A 130 -2.65 -6.34 -10.89
C GLY A 130 -4.13 -6.42 -10.52
N ASN A 131 -4.75 -7.55 -10.83
CA ASN A 131 -6.19 -7.75 -10.60
C ASN A 131 -6.49 -8.60 -9.35
N GLN A 132 -5.48 -9.13 -8.66
CA GLN A 132 -5.68 -10.07 -7.56
C GLN A 132 -6.45 -9.44 -6.38
N SER A 133 -6.26 -8.15 -6.15
CA SER A 133 -6.89 -7.41 -5.06
C SER A 133 -7.72 -6.21 -5.54
N LEU A 134 -7.93 -6.11 -6.86
CA LEU A 134 -8.90 -5.24 -7.50
C LEU A 134 -10.14 -6.07 -7.85
N ASN A 135 -11.10 -6.11 -6.93
CA ASN A 135 -12.37 -6.79 -7.17
C ASN A 135 -13.25 -5.91 -8.06
N ARG A 136 -13.44 -6.28 -9.32
CA ARG A 136 -14.15 -5.43 -10.29
C ARG A 136 -15.01 -6.18 -11.28
N ASN A 137 -16.04 -5.47 -11.75
CA ASN A 137 -16.83 -5.79 -12.93
C ASN A 137 -16.99 -4.51 -13.79
N ASP A 138 -17.92 -4.49 -14.75
CA ASP A 138 -18.14 -3.33 -15.64
C ASP A 138 -18.91 -2.18 -14.97
N GLU A 139 -19.28 -2.31 -13.70
CA GLU A 139 -20.10 -1.32 -12.99
C GLU A 139 -19.46 -0.78 -11.71
N PHE A 140 -18.52 -1.53 -11.12
CA PHE A 140 -17.78 -1.10 -9.94
C PHE A 140 -16.43 -1.81 -9.77
N LEU A 141 -15.61 -1.21 -8.92
CA LEU A 141 -14.33 -1.74 -8.48
C LEU A 141 -14.13 -1.39 -7.01
N TYR A 142 -13.54 -2.32 -6.23
CA TYR A 142 -13.04 -2.03 -4.88
C TYR A 142 -11.74 -2.78 -4.61
N THR A 143 -10.93 -2.21 -3.74
CA THR A 143 -9.69 -2.82 -3.25
C THR A 143 -9.94 -3.67 -2.01
N LEU A 144 -9.19 -4.78 -1.89
CA LEU A 144 -9.10 -5.57 -0.67
C LEU A 144 -7.62 -5.92 -0.43
N LEU A 145 -6.91 -5.03 0.26
CA LEU A 145 -5.45 -5.09 0.39
C LEU A 145 -4.96 -5.83 1.64
N VAL A 146 -5.86 -6.23 2.53
CA VAL A 146 -5.55 -7.03 3.73
C VAL A 146 -5.19 -8.46 3.31
N PRO A 147 -4.16 -9.10 3.91
CA PRO A 147 -3.24 -8.58 4.92
C PRO A 147 -1.97 -7.92 4.35
N ASP A 148 -1.54 -8.24 3.13
CA ASP A 148 -0.28 -7.85 2.50
C ASP A 148 -0.40 -7.79 0.96
N ARG A 149 -1.51 -7.22 0.47
CA ARG A 149 -1.91 -7.30 -0.94
C ARG A 149 -1.80 -5.99 -1.72
N ALA A 150 -1.32 -4.90 -1.11
CA ALA A 150 -1.14 -3.65 -1.85
C ALA A 150 -0.15 -3.84 -3.01
N ARG A 151 0.91 -4.60 -2.81
CA ARG A 151 1.88 -4.98 -3.83
C ARG A 151 1.32 -5.79 -5.00
N THR A 152 0.11 -6.31 -4.90
CA THR A 152 -0.60 -6.95 -6.02
C THR A 152 -1.39 -5.96 -6.87
N VAL A 153 -1.40 -4.68 -6.48
CA VAL A 153 -2.11 -3.61 -7.19
C VAL A 153 -1.15 -2.56 -7.69
N PHE A 154 -0.22 -2.11 -6.85
CA PHE A 154 0.76 -1.06 -7.17
C PHE A 154 2.11 -1.30 -6.48
N PRO A 155 3.22 -0.81 -7.06
CA PRO A 155 4.53 -0.87 -6.42
C PRO A 155 4.55 -0.11 -5.10
N CYS A 156 5.05 -0.74 -4.01
CA CYS A 156 5.10 -0.12 -2.69
C CYS A 156 6.14 -0.79 -1.79
N PHE A 157 6.32 -0.27 -0.59
CA PHE A 157 6.95 -1.00 0.52
C PHE A 157 5.84 -1.69 1.30
N GLU A 158 5.58 -2.97 1.04
CA GLU A 158 4.51 -3.75 1.67
C GLU A 158 4.92 -4.16 3.08
N GLN A 159 4.90 -3.22 3.99
CA GLN A 159 5.38 -3.41 5.35
C GLN A 159 4.54 -2.60 6.35
N PRO A 160 3.83 -3.26 7.30
CA PRO A 160 2.86 -2.60 8.18
C PRO A 160 3.42 -1.47 9.04
N ASN A 161 4.68 -1.54 9.45
CA ASN A 161 5.34 -0.55 10.29
C ASN A 161 6.08 0.56 9.51
N LEU A 162 6.03 0.54 8.17
CA LEU A 162 6.38 1.65 7.30
C LEU A 162 5.11 2.38 6.87
N LYS A 163 4.57 3.18 7.78
CA LYS A 163 3.38 3.97 7.49
C LYS A 163 3.72 5.11 6.53
N ALA A 164 2.79 5.39 5.62
CA ALA A 164 2.93 6.44 4.61
C ALA A 164 1.67 7.28 4.50
N SER A 165 1.83 8.54 4.11
CA SER A 165 0.73 9.35 3.61
C SER A 165 0.47 9.00 2.14
N PHE A 166 -0.80 8.83 1.76
CA PHE A 166 -1.22 8.55 0.39
C PHE A 166 -1.98 9.74 -0.19
N THR A 167 -1.58 10.17 -1.37
CA THR A 167 -2.39 11.03 -2.25
C THR A 167 -2.90 10.14 -3.38
N LEU A 168 -4.20 10.16 -3.63
CA LEU A 168 -4.83 9.35 -4.66
C LEU A 168 -5.49 10.22 -5.72
N GLN A 169 -5.24 9.89 -6.99
CA GLN A 169 -6.02 10.34 -8.13
C GLN A 169 -6.64 9.14 -8.81
N LEU A 170 -7.95 9.20 -9.08
CA LEU A 170 -8.66 8.21 -9.87
C LEU A 170 -9.24 8.86 -11.13
N ASP A 171 -8.90 8.33 -12.30
CA ASP A 171 -9.55 8.67 -13.55
C ASP A 171 -10.56 7.57 -13.89
N ILE A 172 -11.85 7.88 -13.79
CA ILE A 172 -12.97 6.94 -13.87
C ILE A 172 -13.99 7.35 -14.93
N PRO A 173 -14.93 6.48 -15.35
CA PRO A 173 -16.09 6.87 -16.13
C PRO A 173 -16.88 8.00 -15.44
N SER A 174 -17.39 8.98 -16.18
CA SER A 174 -18.03 10.18 -15.60
C SER A 174 -19.27 9.84 -14.75
N GLU A 175 -19.98 8.76 -15.08
CA GLU A 175 -21.15 8.29 -14.34
C GLU A 175 -20.83 7.56 -13.03
N TRP A 176 -19.54 7.32 -12.74
CA TRP A 176 -19.11 6.65 -11.52
C TRP A 176 -18.84 7.66 -10.40
N VAL A 177 -19.00 7.22 -9.16
CA VAL A 177 -18.51 7.89 -7.95
C VAL A 177 -17.28 7.15 -7.43
N ALA A 178 -16.41 7.86 -6.69
CA ALA A 178 -15.30 7.22 -6.02
C ALA A 178 -15.25 7.60 -4.54
N VAL A 179 -14.76 6.67 -3.73
CA VAL A 179 -14.57 6.81 -2.28
C VAL A 179 -13.19 6.28 -1.93
N SER A 180 -12.48 6.96 -1.04
CA SER A 180 -11.21 6.51 -0.48
C SER A 180 -11.10 6.91 0.99
N ASN A 181 -9.94 6.74 1.61
CA ASN A 181 -9.71 7.02 3.04
C ASN A 181 -9.91 8.50 3.44
N THR A 182 -9.88 9.44 2.47
CA THR A 182 -9.97 10.88 2.73
C THR A 182 -11.03 11.56 1.88
N TYR A 183 -11.17 12.88 2.04
CA TYR A 183 -12.10 13.68 1.24
C TYR A 183 -11.64 13.83 -0.20
N ILE A 184 -12.61 14.04 -1.08
CA ILE A 184 -12.37 14.56 -2.41
C ILE A 184 -12.00 16.04 -2.29
N ASN A 185 -10.81 16.37 -2.76
CA ASN A 185 -10.29 17.73 -2.79
C ASN A 185 -10.68 18.46 -4.08
N LYS A 186 -10.75 17.72 -5.20
CA LYS A 186 -11.06 18.27 -6.52
C LYS A 186 -11.64 17.19 -7.42
N GLU A 187 -12.57 17.59 -8.30
CA GLU A 187 -13.07 16.78 -9.41
C GLU A 187 -12.96 17.58 -10.72
N GLU A 188 -12.59 16.91 -11.78
CA GLU A 188 -12.54 17.47 -13.14
C GLU A 188 -13.18 16.46 -14.10
N GLU A 189 -14.11 16.93 -14.96
CA GLU A 189 -14.73 16.10 -15.96
C GLU A 189 -14.34 16.54 -17.36
N ARG A 190 -13.92 15.57 -18.19
CA ARG A 190 -13.56 15.79 -19.58
C ARG A 190 -13.88 14.54 -20.39
N GLU A 191 -14.52 14.74 -21.56
CA GLU A 191 -14.70 13.70 -22.57
C GLU A 191 -15.33 12.39 -22.01
N GLY A 192 -16.33 12.50 -21.11
CA GLY A 192 -17.00 11.35 -20.51
C GLY A 192 -16.16 10.60 -19.46
N ARG A 193 -15.10 11.19 -18.98
CA ARG A 193 -14.27 10.72 -17.86
C ARG A 193 -14.21 11.75 -16.76
N LYS A 194 -14.01 11.29 -15.54
CA LYS A 194 -13.88 12.12 -14.35
C LYS A 194 -12.56 11.81 -13.65
N SER A 195 -11.77 12.85 -13.42
CA SER A 195 -10.58 12.79 -12.57
C SER A 195 -10.94 13.25 -11.17
N ILE A 196 -10.76 12.40 -10.18
CA ILE A 196 -11.06 12.65 -8.78
C ILE A 196 -9.76 12.68 -8.01
N TYR A 197 -9.48 13.78 -7.32
CA TYR A 197 -8.30 14.02 -6.51
C TYR A 197 -8.68 13.99 -5.03
N PHE A 198 -8.11 13.06 -4.30
CA PHE A 198 -8.32 12.95 -2.85
C PHE A 198 -7.26 13.74 -2.08
N ALA A 199 -7.65 14.29 -0.95
CA ALA A 199 -6.69 14.89 -0.01
C ALA A 199 -5.70 13.83 0.51
N PRO A 200 -4.49 14.23 0.92
CA PRO A 200 -3.55 13.30 1.54
C PRO A 200 -4.14 12.63 2.78
N THR A 201 -3.79 11.36 3.00
CA THR A 201 -4.14 10.65 4.23
C THR A 201 -3.20 11.03 5.37
N GLU A 202 -3.65 10.82 6.62
CA GLU A 202 -2.71 10.61 7.71
C GLU A 202 -1.86 9.36 7.42
N PRO A 203 -0.66 9.23 8.03
CA PRO A 203 0.19 8.07 7.82
C PRO A 203 -0.50 6.76 8.20
N LEU A 204 -0.68 5.86 7.24
CA LEU A 204 -1.30 4.55 7.42
C LEU A 204 -0.48 3.44 6.76
N SER A 205 -0.71 2.21 7.20
CA SER A 205 -0.09 1.02 6.59
C SER A 205 -0.73 0.74 5.21
N THR A 206 0.02 0.18 4.28
CA THR A 206 -0.42 -0.13 2.92
C THR A 206 -1.71 -0.94 2.88
N TYR A 207 -1.87 -1.93 3.75
CA TYR A 207 -3.06 -2.79 3.80
C TYR A 207 -4.35 -2.09 4.28
N LEU A 208 -4.22 -0.90 4.90
CA LEU A 208 -5.35 -0.05 5.32
C LEU A 208 -5.75 0.98 4.27
N PHE A 209 -4.91 1.17 3.25
CA PHE A 209 -5.26 2.02 2.12
C PHE A 209 -6.36 1.36 1.29
N SER A 210 -7.37 2.12 0.92
CA SER A 210 -8.50 1.58 0.17
C SER A 210 -9.16 2.61 -0.73
N PHE A 211 -9.72 2.13 -1.81
CA PHE A 211 -10.61 2.92 -2.66
C PHE A 211 -11.67 2.04 -3.31
N VAL A 212 -12.78 2.67 -3.63
CA VAL A 212 -13.91 2.09 -4.33
C VAL A 212 -14.32 3.07 -5.41
N ALA A 213 -14.68 2.59 -6.58
CA ALA A 213 -15.25 3.39 -7.65
C ALA A 213 -16.35 2.61 -8.36
N GLY A 214 -17.43 3.29 -8.75
CA GLY A 214 -18.54 2.63 -9.46
C GLY A 214 -19.81 3.43 -9.49
N LYS A 215 -20.85 2.80 -10.04
CA LYS A 215 -22.23 3.32 -10.02
C LYS A 215 -22.81 3.08 -8.63
N LEU A 216 -22.60 4.01 -7.72
CA LEU A 216 -23.04 3.93 -6.34
C LEU A 216 -24.04 5.05 -6.03
N GLU A 217 -25.08 4.71 -5.31
CA GLU A 217 -25.95 5.67 -4.63
C GLU A 217 -25.32 6.07 -3.28
N LYS A 218 -25.73 7.21 -2.74
CA LYS A 218 -25.23 7.74 -1.50
C LYS A 218 -26.34 8.17 -0.57
N GLN A 219 -26.24 7.78 0.69
CA GLN A 219 -27.06 8.31 1.78
C GLN A 219 -26.16 8.83 2.90
N GLU A 220 -26.55 9.95 3.50
CA GLU A 220 -25.78 10.57 4.58
C GLU A 220 -26.62 10.67 5.87
N TYR A 221 -25.95 10.48 7.00
CA TYR A 221 -26.49 10.71 8.32
C TYR A 221 -25.61 11.71 9.07
N LYS A 222 -26.24 12.66 9.75
CA LYS A 222 -25.53 13.68 10.53
C LYS A 222 -26.03 13.69 11.97
N GLU A 223 -25.09 13.79 12.91
CA GLU A 223 -25.37 14.00 14.31
C GLU A 223 -24.34 15.00 14.86
N GLY A 224 -24.83 16.17 15.25
CA GLY A 224 -23.95 17.30 15.60
C GLY A 224 -23.07 17.71 14.42
N SER A 225 -21.76 17.75 14.63
CA SER A 225 -20.76 18.04 13.60
C SER A 225 -20.31 16.80 12.82
N ARG A 226 -20.64 15.60 13.30
CA ARG A 226 -20.19 14.34 12.68
C ARG A 226 -21.11 13.93 11.53
N LYS A 227 -20.51 13.47 10.45
CA LYS A 227 -21.19 12.97 9.28
C LYS A 227 -20.69 11.57 8.96
N ILE A 228 -21.61 10.65 8.65
CA ILE A 228 -21.36 9.30 8.18
C ILE A 228 -22.03 9.15 6.82
N SER A 229 -21.36 8.51 5.85
CA SER A 229 -21.96 8.24 4.55
C SER A 229 -22.00 6.73 4.30
N ALA A 230 -23.11 6.28 3.71
CA ALA A 230 -23.26 4.98 3.11
C ALA A 230 -23.23 5.11 1.59
N TYR A 231 -22.41 4.31 0.93
CA TYR A 231 -22.43 4.18 -0.52
C TYR A 231 -22.89 2.77 -0.86
N TYR A 232 -23.83 2.63 -1.79
CA TYR A 232 -24.48 1.34 -2.01
C TYR A 232 -24.96 1.14 -3.44
N ARG A 233 -25.24 -0.11 -3.76
CA ARG A 233 -25.88 -0.54 -5.01
C ARG A 233 -27.19 -1.32 -4.74
N GLU A 234 -27.61 -1.40 -3.50
CA GLU A 234 -28.86 -2.06 -3.12
C GLU A 234 -30.05 -1.27 -3.67
N THR A 235 -31.05 -1.98 -4.16
CA THR A 235 -32.29 -1.39 -4.69
C THR A 235 -33.56 -1.86 -3.97
N ASP A 236 -33.43 -2.88 -3.08
CA ASP A 236 -34.56 -3.36 -2.27
C ASP A 236 -34.92 -2.32 -1.19
N PRO A 237 -36.11 -1.70 -1.25
CA PRO A 237 -36.53 -0.70 -0.27
C PRO A 237 -36.53 -1.21 1.19
N LYS A 238 -36.78 -2.52 1.40
CA LYS A 238 -36.77 -3.11 2.75
C LYS A 238 -35.39 -3.15 3.34
N LYS A 239 -34.36 -3.40 2.52
CA LYS A 239 -32.97 -3.37 2.94
C LYS A 239 -32.50 -1.94 3.11
N LEU A 240 -32.84 -1.04 2.20
CA LEU A 240 -32.48 0.38 2.31
C LEU A 240 -33.08 1.03 3.57
N ALA A 241 -34.28 0.65 3.97
CA ALA A 241 -34.89 1.12 5.22
C ALA A 241 -34.07 0.77 6.48
N GLN A 242 -33.12 -0.19 6.40
CA GLN A 242 -32.26 -0.53 7.52
C GLN A 242 -31.09 0.44 7.68
N LEU A 243 -30.78 1.28 6.69
CA LEU A 243 -29.65 2.22 6.74
C LEU A 243 -29.75 3.17 7.93
N ASP A 244 -30.93 3.66 8.28
CA ASP A 244 -31.12 4.53 9.44
C ASP A 244 -30.71 3.83 10.75
N THR A 245 -31.03 2.56 10.90
CA THR A 245 -30.63 1.77 12.05
C THR A 245 -29.11 1.57 12.07
N ILE A 246 -28.50 1.25 10.92
CA ILE A 246 -27.06 1.07 10.78
C ILE A 246 -26.33 2.38 11.13
N PHE A 247 -26.77 3.52 10.61
CA PHE A 247 -26.19 4.82 10.95
C PHE A 247 -26.19 5.11 12.45
N LYS A 248 -27.34 4.89 13.11
CA LYS A 248 -27.47 5.09 14.56
C LYS A 248 -26.56 4.14 15.35
N GLN A 249 -26.45 2.87 14.94
CA GLN A 249 -25.56 1.91 15.59
C GLN A 249 -24.09 2.28 15.40
N VAL A 250 -23.68 2.68 14.21
CA VAL A 250 -22.30 3.15 13.95
C VAL A 250 -22.00 4.38 14.80
N MET A 251 -22.90 5.36 14.86
CA MET A 251 -22.70 6.56 15.65
C MET A 251 -22.57 6.24 17.14
N ALA A 252 -23.48 5.43 17.68
CA ALA A 252 -23.42 4.99 19.06
C ALA A 252 -22.13 4.22 19.38
N SER A 253 -21.66 3.38 18.44
CA SER A 253 -20.39 2.65 18.59
C SER A 253 -19.19 3.59 18.59
N LEU A 254 -19.19 4.62 17.76
CA LEU A 254 -18.11 5.62 17.74
C LEU A 254 -18.07 6.39 19.08
N HIS A 255 -19.20 6.86 19.58
CA HIS A 255 -19.27 7.54 20.88
C HIS A 255 -18.78 6.63 22.02
N TRP A 256 -19.25 5.37 22.03
CA TRP A 256 -18.80 4.41 23.04
C TRP A 256 -17.30 4.16 22.99
N LEU A 257 -16.72 4.03 21.79
CA LEU A 257 -15.28 3.83 21.62
C LEU A 257 -14.47 5.07 22.05
N GLU A 258 -14.96 6.28 21.77
CA GLU A 258 -14.33 7.52 22.20
C GLU A 258 -14.33 7.64 23.73
N ASP A 259 -15.45 7.34 24.37
CA ASP A 259 -15.56 7.33 25.84
C ASP A 259 -14.66 6.25 26.45
N TYR A 260 -14.64 5.04 25.88
CA TYR A 260 -13.85 3.92 26.38
C TYR A 260 -12.34 4.15 26.24
N THR A 261 -11.90 4.73 25.13
CA THR A 261 -10.46 4.97 24.85
C THR A 261 -9.96 6.30 25.41
N GLY A 262 -10.85 7.22 25.78
CA GLY A 262 -10.52 8.59 26.17
C GLY A 262 -9.98 9.45 25.03
N GLY A 263 -10.18 9.05 23.78
CA GLY A 263 -9.68 9.75 22.59
C GLY A 263 -10.76 9.91 21.52
N SER A 264 -10.78 11.04 20.85
CA SER A 264 -11.68 11.27 19.71
C SER A 264 -11.32 10.39 18.51
N TYR A 265 -12.31 10.03 17.71
CA TYR A 265 -12.09 9.34 16.43
C TYR A 265 -11.12 10.15 15.55
N PRO A 266 -9.95 9.58 15.19
CA PRO A 266 -8.83 10.37 14.65
C PRO A 266 -8.95 10.68 13.15
N PHE A 267 -9.93 10.07 12.45
CA PHE A 267 -10.05 10.23 11.01
C PHE A 267 -11.09 11.28 10.65
N ALA A 268 -10.89 11.90 9.51
CA ALA A 268 -11.68 13.02 9.06
C ALA A 268 -13.12 12.65 8.66
N LYS A 269 -13.37 11.39 8.32
CA LYS A 269 -14.69 10.88 7.90
C LYS A 269 -14.87 9.42 8.27
N TYR A 270 -16.12 8.97 8.25
CA TYR A 270 -16.51 7.58 8.34
C TYR A 270 -17.48 7.26 7.21
N ASP A 271 -17.05 6.41 6.28
CA ASP A 271 -17.89 5.95 5.18
C ASP A 271 -17.94 4.41 5.20
N PHE A 272 -19.04 3.85 4.79
CA PHE A 272 -19.14 2.42 4.55
C PHE A 272 -19.77 2.13 3.18
N ILE A 273 -19.34 1.03 2.60
CA ILE A 273 -19.70 0.65 1.23
C ILE A 273 -20.46 -0.66 1.29
N ILE A 274 -21.67 -0.66 0.73
CA ILE A 274 -22.50 -1.85 0.63
C ILE A 274 -22.50 -2.31 -0.82
N LEU A 275 -21.82 -3.39 -1.08
CA LEU A 275 -21.72 -3.99 -2.41
C LEU A 275 -22.49 -5.30 -2.44
N PRO A 276 -23.07 -5.68 -3.59
CA PRO A 276 -23.66 -7.00 -3.75
C PRO A 276 -22.59 -8.09 -3.60
N GLY A 277 -22.94 -9.16 -2.91
CA GLY A 277 -22.07 -10.34 -2.71
C GLY A 277 -21.99 -11.22 -3.95
#